data_efddb7c4ba355e8bfb80b6cf102749e2
#
_entry.id   efddb7c4ba355e8bfb80b6cf102749e2
#
_cell.length_a   1.000
_cell.length_b   1.000
_cell.length_c   1.000
_cell.angle_alpha   90.00
_cell.angle_beta   90.00
_cell.angle_gamma   90.00
#
_symmetry.space_group_name_H-M   'P 1'
#
loop_
_entity.id
_entity.type
_entity.pdbx_description
1 polymer ?
#
loop_
_entity_poly.entity_id
_entity_poly.type
_entity_poly.pdbx_seq_one_letter_code
_entity_poly.pdbx_strand_id
1 'polypeptide(L)'
;MKYQKLCDEIITKVGGRDNVLDVSHCITRLRFHLKDESLAQTNELKATKGVADVIQAGGQYQVVIGATVEAVYNDLVQIGGFDSKPALDIDEGDDVKKGDPFSRLLAIISEILQPVLGVLMAGGFIKSMLALCTVAGWLAKDSNTYVTLSAIGDSVFYYFPLIIGWTSAKKFGLKPVMGMALGGILVYPTLVALMGGDPLYTLGAGTVFESNVYGDIFGIPLIMQNYSSTILPAIFIVWIASKVHKALSNALPALVSSFFSNILTLLICGILGLLVVGPVMTVLSNIVAQIILMLINFQPAIAGFVIGTFWSLLVMFGLHWGIIPLWFLDVATYGYDLINPLVYAGGCAIAGAVLGMVIRTKDSEENAAVNIPALVSSIFGVNEPALYAILVPRKRLMWATFISAGVGGAIAGLMGAKLYAFGASGPLGFPSFINPAGIDTGFIGLVISGVVAFVLALVAAMVIGTRKDEGGKALNISVD
;
A
#
# COMPACT_ATOMS: atom_id res chain seq x y z
N MET A 1 21.90 14.93 -18.94
CA MET A 1 20.91 14.56 -17.91
C MET A 1 19.75 15.55 -17.95
N LYS A 2 18.53 15.06 -17.88
CA LYS A 2 17.32 15.89 -18.06
C LYS A 2 17.10 16.88 -16.91
N TYR A 3 17.49 16.51 -15.70
CA TYR A 3 17.28 17.31 -14.49
C TYR A 3 18.57 17.84 -13.87
N GLN A 4 19.66 17.94 -14.65
CA GLN A 4 20.99 18.33 -14.15
C GLN A 4 20.96 19.62 -13.33
N LYS A 5 20.37 20.70 -13.86
CA LYS A 5 20.28 21.98 -13.17
C LYS A 5 19.58 21.90 -11.82
N LEU A 6 18.45 21.18 -11.76
CA LEU A 6 17.69 20.95 -10.53
C LEU A 6 18.52 20.16 -9.51
N CYS A 7 19.22 19.12 -9.95
CA CYS A 7 20.05 18.29 -9.06
C CYS A 7 21.24 19.10 -8.48
N ASP A 8 21.91 19.91 -9.30
CA ASP A 8 23.00 20.78 -8.86
C ASP A 8 22.53 21.80 -7.81
N GLU A 9 21.34 22.40 -8.03
CA GLU A 9 20.74 23.33 -7.07
C GLU A 9 20.36 22.62 -5.77
N ILE A 10 19.77 21.43 -5.84
CA ILE A 10 19.41 20.66 -4.63
C ILE A 10 20.67 20.31 -3.84
N ILE A 11 21.71 19.75 -4.50
CA ILE A 11 22.96 19.39 -3.83
C ILE A 11 23.59 20.60 -3.14
N THR A 12 23.65 21.73 -3.82
CA THR A 12 24.21 22.97 -3.27
C THR A 12 23.43 23.44 -2.04
N LYS A 13 22.09 23.44 -2.13
CA LYS A 13 21.21 23.98 -1.09
C LYS A 13 20.96 23.05 0.10
N VAL A 14 21.27 21.75 -0.01
CA VAL A 14 21.28 20.86 1.16
C VAL A 14 22.60 20.95 1.96
N GLY A 15 23.46 21.90 1.63
CA GLY A 15 24.74 22.12 2.30
C GLY A 15 25.94 21.51 1.57
N GLY A 16 25.78 21.20 0.28
CA GLY A 16 26.83 20.62 -0.56
C GLY A 16 26.97 19.11 -0.45
N ARG A 17 27.77 18.54 -1.36
CA ARG A 17 28.00 17.09 -1.45
C ARG A 17 28.51 16.49 -0.13
N ASP A 18 29.41 17.19 0.57
CA ASP A 18 30.05 16.70 1.78
C ASP A 18 29.12 16.65 2.98
N ASN A 19 28.00 17.38 2.95
CA ASN A 19 26.98 17.36 3.99
C ASN A 19 26.01 16.18 3.85
N VAL A 20 25.95 15.54 2.69
CA VAL A 20 25.05 14.41 2.42
C VAL A 20 25.74 13.10 2.80
N LEU A 21 25.19 12.39 3.79
CA LEU A 21 25.62 11.04 4.17
C LEU A 21 25.12 10.01 3.18
N ASP A 22 23.83 10.04 2.91
CA ASP A 22 23.18 9.23 1.89
C ASP A 22 21.91 9.91 1.37
N VAL A 23 21.45 9.44 0.22
CA VAL A 23 20.20 9.88 -0.39
C VAL A 23 19.41 8.68 -0.88
N SER A 24 18.10 8.76 -0.68
CA SER A 24 17.13 7.79 -1.18
C SER A 24 15.90 8.51 -1.69
N HIS A 25 14.95 7.80 -2.25
CA HIS A 25 13.68 8.41 -2.66
C HIS A 25 12.50 7.51 -2.33
N CYS A 26 11.33 8.10 -2.17
CA CYS A 26 10.04 7.41 -2.23
C CYS A 26 9.28 7.84 -3.49
N ILE A 27 7.99 7.57 -3.56
CA ILE A 27 7.16 7.86 -4.76
C ILE A 27 7.18 9.33 -5.18
N THR A 28 7.38 10.28 -4.23
CA THR A 28 7.29 11.72 -4.52
C THR A 28 8.42 12.56 -3.93
N ARG A 29 9.33 11.98 -3.13
CA ARG A 29 10.31 12.75 -2.35
C ARG A 29 11.69 12.15 -2.46
N LEU A 30 12.70 13.05 -2.56
CA LEU A 30 14.08 12.74 -2.23
C LEU A 30 14.26 12.82 -0.72
N ARG A 31 15.03 11.91 -0.15
CA ARG A 31 15.30 11.83 1.29
C ARG A 31 16.79 11.85 1.51
N PHE A 32 17.23 12.84 2.21
CA PHE A 32 18.63 13.05 2.54
C PHE A 32 18.86 12.78 4.02
N HIS A 33 19.89 12.02 4.35
CA HIS A 33 20.51 12.05 5.67
C HIS A 33 21.66 13.06 5.58
N LEU A 34 21.51 14.17 6.28
CA LEU A 34 22.50 15.24 6.34
C LEU A 34 23.36 15.09 7.58
N LYS A 35 24.65 15.44 7.48
CA LYS A 35 25.55 15.49 8.65
C LYS A 35 25.14 16.63 9.58
N ASP A 36 24.76 17.76 9.00
CA ASP A 36 24.31 18.96 9.70
C ASP A 36 23.16 19.60 8.93
N GLU A 37 21.94 19.49 9.46
CA GLU A 37 20.74 20.07 8.86
C GLU A 37 20.74 21.60 8.88
N SER A 38 21.54 22.23 9.75
CA SER A 38 21.63 23.70 9.82
C SER A 38 22.30 24.34 8.62
N LEU A 39 23.07 23.57 7.85
CA LEU A 39 23.70 24.01 6.60
C LEU A 39 22.71 24.01 5.43
N ALA A 40 21.55 23.38 5.58
CA ALA A 40 20.57 23.30 4.51
C ALA A 40 19.74 24.60 4.40
N GLN A 41 19.69 25.15 3.23
CA GLN A 41 18.99 26.40 2.90
C GLN A 41 17.51 26.10 2.60
N THR A 42 16.73 25.72 3.63
CA THR A 42 15.36 25.22 3.50
C THR A 42 14.44 26.17 2.71
N ASN A 43 14.52 27.48 2.97
CA ASN A 43 13.67 28.47 2.30
C ASN A 43 14.03 28.61 0.81
N GLU A 44 15.30 28.52 0.47
CA GLU A 44 15.77 28.59 -0.91
C GLU A 44 15.44 27.29 -1.68
N LEU A 45 15.51 26.14 -1.01
CA LEU A 45 15.07 24.87 -1.57
C LEU A 45 13.57 24.88 -1.88
N LYS A 46 12.74 25.42 -0.98
CA LYS A 46 11.29 25.58 -1.23
C LYS A 46 11.00 26.52 -2.40
N ALA A 47 11.87 27.46 -2.68
CA ALA A 47 11.75 28.38 -3.81
C ALA A 47 12.34 27.83 -5.13
N THR A 48 13.01 26.67 -5.08
CA THR A 48 13.63 26.05 -6.26
C THR A 48 12.59 25.49 -7.22
N LYS A 49 12.68 25.87 -8.48
CA LYS A 49 11.77 25.35 -9.53
C LYS A 49 11.91 23.83 -9.66
N GLY A 50 10.81 23.09 -9.46
CA GLY A 50 10.77 21.62 -9.46
C GLY A 50 10.80 21.01 -8.07
N VAL A 51 10.90 21.82 -7.00
CA VAL A 51 10.69 21.42 -5.62
C VAL A 51 9.30 21.88 -5.18
N ALA A 52 8.45 20.96 -4.77
CA ALA A 52 7.10 21.27 -4.32
C ALA A 52 7.06 21.69 -2.83
N ASP A 53 7.88 21.08 -2.00
CA ASP A 53 8.04 21.43 -0.57
C ASP A 53 9.31 20.80 0.02
N VAL A 54 9.69 21.21 1.23
CA VAL A 54 10.76 20.61 2.02
C VAL A 54 10.24 20.33 3.41
N ILE A 55 10.42 19.08 3.87
CA ILE A 55 9.90 18.57 5.15
C ILE A 55 11.08 18.03 5.95
N GLN A 56 11.18 18.42 7.21
CA GLN A 56 12.11 17.86 8.18
C GLN A 56 11.32 16.97 9.14
N ALA A 57 11.49 15.67 9.01
CA ALA A 57 10.78 14.70 9.85
C ALA A 57 11.61 13.42 10.01
N GLY A 58 11.62 12.87 11.22
CA GLY A 58 12.23 11.58 11.50
C GLY A 58 13.75 11.51 11.29
N GLY A 59 14.47 12.62 11.53
CA GLY A 59 15.92 12.66 11.29
C GLY A 59 16.30 12.64 9.81
N GLN A 60 15.35 12.93 8.92
CA GLN A 60 15.56 13.01 7.49
C GLN A 60 15.15 14.39 6.95
N TYR A 61 15.97 14.89 6.03
CA TYR A 61 15.69 16.07 5.27
C TYR A 61 15.04 15.68 3.93
N GLN A 62 13.76 15.96 3.76
CA GLN A 62 12.95 15.46 2.64
C GLN A 62 12.63 16.60 1.67
N VAL A 63 12.99 16.43 0.39
CA VAL A 63 12.70 17.36 -0.69
C VAL A 63 11.61 16.77 -1.57
N VAL A 64 10.43 17.39 -1.58
CA VAL A 64 9.25 16.92 -2.33
C VAL A 64 9.40 17.33 -3.79
N ILE A 65 9.49 16.35 -4.69
CA ILE A 65 9.66 16.56 -6.15
C ILE A 65 8.37 16.24 -6.91
N GLY A 66 7.58 15.27 -6.42
CA GLY A 66 6.41 14.76 -7.13
C GLY A 66 6.71 13.54 -8.02
N ALA A 67 5.87 13.33 -9.03
CA ALA A 67 5.89 12.12 -9.87
C ALA A 67 7.19 11.88 -10.65
N THR A 68 8.05 12.87 -10.79
CA THR A 68 9.33 12.76 -11.50
C THR A 68 10.50 12.42 -10.59
N VAL A 69 10.26 12.14 -9.33
CA VAL A 69 11.29 11.94 -8.29
C VAL A 69 12.30 10.85 -8.66
N GLU A 70 11.88 9.75 -9.24
CA GLU A 70 12.76 8.65 -9.66
C GLU A 70 13.78 9.12 -10.71
N ALA A 71 13.32 9.86 -11.72
CA ALA A 71 14.20 10.42 -12.76
C ALA A 71 15.17 11.47 -12.20
N VAL A 72 14.70 12.32 -11.27
CA VAL A 72 15.53 13.29 -10.57
C VAL A 72 16.54 12.61 -9.66
N TYR A 73 16.12 11.55 -8.95
CA TYR A 73 17.00 10.75 -8.08
C TYR A 73 18.13 10.10 -8.86
N ASN A 74 17.81 9.48 -10.01
CA ASN A 74 18.81 8.83 -10.86
C ASN A 74 19.86 9.84 -11.38
N ASP A 75 19.41 11.02 -11.81
CA ASP A 75 20.32 12.10 -12.22
C ASP A 75 21.13 12.62 -11.01
N LEU A 76 20.50 12.79 -9.85
CA LEU A 76 21.12 13.31 -8.63
C LEU A 76 22.21 12.39 -8.07
N VAL A 77 21.95 11.06 -8.08
CA VAL A 77 22.94 10.05 -7.66
C VAL A 77 24.17 10.08 -8.58
N GLN A 78 23.97 10.20 -9.87
CA GLN A 78 25.09 10.28 -10.83
C GLN A 78 25.90 11.59 -10.68
N ILE A 79 25.23 12.73 -10.52
CA ILE A 79 25.87 14.04 -10.38
C ILE A 79 26.61 14.15 -9.04
N GLY A 80 25.95 13.75 -7.96
CA GLY A 80 26.50 13.83 -6.61
C GLY A 80 27.50 12.73 -6.27
N GLY A 81 27.63 11.68 -7.10
CA GLY A 81 28.47 10.53 -6.79
C GLY A 81 28.03 9.82 -5.51
N PHE A 82 26.71 9.77 -5.26
CA PHE A 82 26.15 9.08 -4.11
C PHE A 82 26.03 7.58 -4.40
N ASP A 83 26.18 6.73 -3.37
CA ASP A 83 25.85 5.32 -3.50
C ASP A 83 24.36 5.19 -3.77
N SER A 84 23.99 4.51 -4.87
CA SER A 84 22.59 4.25 -5.19
C SER A 84 22.01 3.30 -4.14
N LYS A 85 21.20 3.82 -3.25
CA LYS A 85 20.35 2.97 -2.39
C LYS A 85 19.01 2.76 -3.14
N PRO A 86 18.47 1.52 -3.14
CA PRO A 86 17.13 1.29 -3.67
C PRO A 86 16.15 2.24 -3.01
N ALA A 87 15.08 2.60 -3.74
CA ALA A 87 14.01 3.43 -3.21
C ALA A 87 13.68 2.99 -1.80
N LEU A 88 13.99 3.82 -0.81
CA LEU A 88 13.68 3.50 0.57
C LEU A 88 12.19 3.71 0.74
N ASP A 89 11.56 2.62 1.04
CA ASP A 89 10.24 2.58 1.61
C ASP A 89 10.25 3.45 2.87
N ILE A 90 9.15 4.11 3.14
CA ILE A 90 8.93 5.11 4.17
C ILE A 90 9.71 4.76 5.45
N ASP A 91 10.77 5.49 5.72
CA ASP A 91 11.35 5.50 7.05
C ASP A 91 10.38 6.36 7.89
N GLU A 92 9.52 5.69 8.62
CA GLU A 92 8.76 6.33 9.68
C GLU A 92 9.79 6.75 10.72
N GLY A 93 9.97 8.05 10.85
CA GLY A 93 10.99 8.64 11.70
C GLY A 93 10.94 8.13 13.15
N ASP A 94 11.94 8.50 13.95
CA ASP A 94 12.12 8.13 15.36
C ASP A 94 10.85 8.27 16.25
N ASP A 95 9.84 8.99 15.81
CA ASP A 95 8.54 9.08 16.47
C ASP A 95 7.78 7.74 16.49
N VAL A 96 7.97 6.85 15.49
CA VAL A 96 7.38 5.51 15.50
C VAL A 96 8.11 4.59 16.48
N LYS A 97 9.40 4.78 16.69
CA LYS A 97 10.16 4.04 17.72
C LYS A 97 9.68 4.38 19.13
N LYS A 98 9.07 5.55 19.32
CA LYS A 98 8.47 6.00 20.59
C LYS A 98 6.97 5.74 20.69
N GLY A 99 6.31 5.27 19.61
CA GLY A 99 4.90 4.95 19.57
C GLY A 99 4.51 3.73 20.42
N ASP A 100 3.22 3.58 20.67
CA ASP A 100 2.63 2.41 21.30
C ASP A 100 2.94 1.13 20.49
N PRO A 101 2.87 -0.07 21.09
CA PRO A 101 3.21 -1.33 20.41
C PRO A 101 2.41 -1.59 19.14
N PHE A 102 1.15 -1.12 19.09
CA PHE A 102 0.28 -1.29 17.93
C PHE A 102 0.76 -0.45 16.74
N SER A 103 1.07 0.82 16.96
CA SER A 103 1.63 1.71 15.91
C SER A 103 2.95 1.17 15.36
N ARG A 104 3.80 0.59 16.21
CA ARG A 104 5.04 -0.05 15.77
C ARG A 104 4.79 -1.28 14.89
N LEU A 105 3.81 -2.10 15.26
CA LEU A 105 3.42 -3.27 14.46
C LEU A 105 2.93 -2.84 13.07
N LEU A 106 2.05 -1.83 13.03
CA LEU A 106 1.53 -1.29 11.77
C LEU A 106 2.65 -0.74 10.87
N ALA A 107 3.61 -0.04 11.45
CA ALA A 107 4.77 0.46 10.73
C ALA A 107 5.60 -0.66 10.10
N ILE A 108 5.88 -1.72 10.86
CA ILE A 108 6.63 -2.89 10.37
C ILE A 108 5.88 -3.56 9.20
N ILE A 109 4.55 -3.74 9.33
CA ILE A 109 3.74 -4.35 8.27
C ILE A 109 3.75 -3.47 7.02
N SER A 110 3.60 -2.16 7.18
CA SER A 110 3.63 -1.19 6.08
C SER A 110 4.95 -1.26 5.30
N GLU A 111 6.07 -1.27 6.00
CA GLU A 111 7.41 -1.34 5.43
C GLU A 111 7.64 -2.66 4.65
N ILE A 112 7.11 -3.77 5.16
CA ILE A 112 7.18 -5.08 4.49
C ILE A 112 6.36 -5.10 3.19
N LEU A 113 5.18 -4.45 3.17
CA LEU A 113 4.25 -4.48 2.04
C LEU A 113 4.60 -3.50 0.92
N GLN A 114 5.17 -2.36 1.26
CA GLN A 114 5.37 -1.26 0.31
C GLN A 114 6.15 -1.67 -0.96
N PRO A 115 7.27 -2.44 -0.92
CA PRO A 115 8.00 -2.82 -2.14
C PRO A 115 7.18 -3.68 -3.10
N VAL A 116 6.12 -4.29 -2.60
CA VAL A 116 5.30 -5.26 -3.36
C VAL A 116 4.09 -4.61 -4.01
N LEU A 117 3.64 -3.45 -3.51
CA LEU A 117 2.38 -2.82 -3.92
C LEU A 117 2.29 -2.53 -5.41
N GLY A 118 3.37 -2.06 -6.03
CA GLY A 118 3.37 -1.77 -7.47
C GLY A 118 3.06 -3.00 -8.32
N VAL A 119 3.64 -4.14 -7.96
CA VAL A 119 3.40 -5.41 -8.68
C VAL A 119 2.02 -5.98 -8.36
N LEU A 120 1.56 -5.83 -7.10
CA LEU A 120 0.18 -6.20 -6.72
C LEU A 120 -0.86 -5.40 -7.51
N MET A 121 -0.68 -4.09 -7.63
CA MET A 121 -1.56 -3.23 -8.42
C MET A 121 -1.56 -3.64 -9.89
N ALA A 122 -0.40 -3.97 -10.47
CA ALA A 122 -0.31 -4.43 -11.84
C ALA A 122 -1.06 -5.76 -12.05
N GLY A 123 -0.84 -6.75 -11.19
CA GLY A 123 -1.55 -8.03 -11.22
C GLY A 123 -3.06 -7.86 -11.05
N GLY A 124 -3.47 -7.04 -10.07
CA GLY A 124 -4.87 -6.72 -9.83
C GLY A 124 -5.53 -5.99 -11.00
N PHE A 125 -4.82 -5.07 -11.65
CA PHE A 125 -5.33 -4.39 -12.84
C PHE A 125 -5.58 -5.39 -13.99
N ILE A 126 -4.66 -6.33 -14.23
CA ILE A 126 -4.83 -7.39 -15.23
C ILE A 126 -6.09 -8.21 -14.92
N LYS A 127 -6.27 -8.65 -13.66
CA LYS A 127 -7.46 -9.41 -13.23
C LYS A 127 -8.75 -8.60 -13.41
N SER A 128 -8.73 -7.31 -13.08
CA SER A 128 -9.86 -6.40 -13.24
C SER A 128 -10.25 -6.22 -14.72
N MET A 129 -9.26 -6.06 -15.59
CA MET A 129 -9.49 -5.98 -17.04
C MET A 129 -10.07 -7.27 -17.60
N LEU A 130 -9.58 -8.43 -17.13
CA LEU A 130 -10.13 -9.72 -17.52
C LEU A 130 -11.58 -9.88 -17.06
N ALA A 131 -11.92 -9.44 -15.84
CA ALA A 131 -13.29 -9.43 -15.35
C ALA A 131 -14.18 -8.56 -16.23
N LEU A 132 -13.73 -7.36 -16.62
CA LEU A 132 -14.46 -6.47 -17.53
C LEU A 132 -14.67 -7.13 -18.92
N CYS A 133 -13.62 -7.69 -19.51
CA CYS A 133 -13.71 -8.38 -20.80
C CYS A 133 -14.69 -9.57 -20.77
N THR A 134 -14.74 -10.29 -19.64
CA THR A 134 -15.66 -11.41 -19.44
C THR A 134 -17.11 -10.92 -19.35
N VAL A 135 -17.36 -9.89 -18.54
CA VAL A 135 -18.70 -9.29 -18.40
C VAL A 135 -19.19 -8.69 -19.72
N ALA A 136 -18.29 -8.07 -20.51
CA ALA A 136 -18.62 -7.55 -21.83
C ALA A 136 -18.83 -8.65 -22.90
N GLY A 137 -18.60 -9.92 -22.57
CA GLY A 137 -18.73 -11.02 -23.52
C GLY A 137 -17.59 -11.12 -24.56
N TRP A 138 -16.49 -10.38 -24.37
CA TRP A 138 -15.36 -10.36 -25.29
C TRP A 138 -14.41 -11.54 -25.09
N LEU A 139 -14.40 -12.12 -23.89
CA LEU A 139 -13.48 -13.21 -23.51
C LEU A 139 -14.22 -14.23 -22.62
N ALA A 140 -14.23 -15.50 -23.05
CA ALA A 140 -14.82 -16.57 -22.28
C ALA A 140 -13.85 -17.03 -21.17
N LYS A 141 -14.38 -17.35 -19.98
CA LYS A 141 -13.57 -17.77 -18.81
C LYS A 141 -12.84 -19.08 -19.00
N ASP A 142 -13.35 -19.94 -19.84
CA ASP A 142 -12.77 -21.25 -20.21
C ASP A 142 -11.77 -21.18 -21.38
N SER A 143 -11.61 -20.00 -21.99
CA SER A 143 -10.64 -19.82 -23.05
C SER A 143 -9.19 -19.90 -22.52
N ASN A 144 -8.29 -20.52 -23.31
CA ASN A 144 -6.87 -20.59 -22.97
C ASN A 144 -6.24 -19.20 -22.73
N THR A 145 -6.71 -18.19 -23.49
CA THR A 145 -6.28 -16.80 -23.31
C THR A 145 -6.65 -16.27 -21.94
N TYR A 146 -7.91 -16.48 -21.51
CA TYR A 146 -8.34 -16.06 -20.18
C TYR A 146 -7.53 -16.79 -19.09
N VAL A 147 -7.40 -18.10 -19.15
CA VAL A 147 -6.65 -18.90 -18.18
C VAL A 147 -5.19 -18.42 -18.08
N THR A 148 -4.53 -18.18 -19.21
CA THR A 148 -3.15 -17.72 -19.23
C THR A 148 -2.98 -16.32 -18.65
N LEU A 149 -3.81 -15.36 -19.08
CA LEU A 149 -3.75 -13.99 -18.59
C LEU A 149 -4.17 -13.90 -17.11
N SER A 150 -5.13 -14.73 -16.69
CA SER A 150 -5.52 -14.85 -15.28
C SER A 150 -4.36 -15.36 -14.43
N ALA A 151 -3.64 -16.38 -14.88
CA ALA A 151 -2.45 -16.89 -14.18
C ALA A 151 -1.35 -15.83 -14.07
N ILE A 152 -1.12 -15.02 -15.11
CA ILE A 152 -0.17 -13.90 -15.07
C ILE A 152 -0.59 -12.88 -14.01
N GLY A 153 -1.85 -12.43 -14.03
CA GLY A 153 -2.37 -11.46 -13.05
C GLY A 153 -2.44 -12.02 -11.62
N ASP A 154 -2.66 -13.34 -11.48
CA ASP A 154 -2.83 -13.99 -10.17
C ASP A 154 -1.50 -14.41 -9.53
N SER A 155 -0.43 -14.51 -10.29
CA SER A 155 0.86 -15.06 -9.84
C SER A 155 1.39 -14.36 -8.58
N VAL A 156 1.32 -13.03 -8.52
CA VAL A 156 1.78 -12.25 -7.37
C VAL A 156 0.91 -12.51 -6.13
N PHE A 157 -0.38 -12.74 -6.31
CA PHE A 157 -1.31 -13.02 -5.20
C PHE A 157 -1.13 -14.45 -4.70
N TYR A 158 -1.11 -15.44 -5.59
CA TYR A 158 -0.93 -16.83 -5.21
C TYR A 158 0.38 -17.06 -4.43
N TYR A 159 1.49 -16.50 -4.94
CA TYR A 159 2.81 -16.61 -4.33
C TYR A 159 3.12 -15.49 -3.32
N PHE A 160 2.08 -14.79 -2.84
CA PHE A 160 2.27 -13.67 -1.93
C PHE A 160 3.06 -14.03 -0.66
N PRO A 161 2.87 -15.20 0.00
CA PRO A 161 3.69 -15.59 1.14
C PRO A 161 5.19 -15.67 0.85
N LEU A 162 5.59 -16.06 -0.38
CA LEU A 162 7.01 -16.07 -0.77
C LEU A 162 7.57 -14.65 -0.83
N ILE A 163 6.81 -13.75 -1.46
CA ILE A 163 7.20 -12.35 -1.67
C ILE A 163 7.28 -11.64 -0.31
N ILE A 164 6.26 -11.82 0.53
CA ILE A 164 6.25 -11.29 1.90
C ILE A 164 7.36 -11.91 2.74
N GLY A 165 7.66 -13.19 2.57
CA GLY A 165 8.80 -13.85 3.20
C GLY A 165 10.13 -13.17 2.85
N TRP A 166 10.31 -12.83 1.57
CA TRP A 166 11.49 -12.10 1.09
C TRP A 166 11.61 -10.70 1.73
N THR A 167 10.55 -9.90 1.69
CA THR A 167 10.56 -8.54 2.23
C THR A 167 10.68 -8.53 3.76
N SER A 168 9.99 -9.44 4.45
CA SER A 168 10.10 -9.63 5.90
C SER A 168 11.51 -10.02 6.33
N ALA A 169 12.19 -10.89 5.57
CA ALA A 169 13.56 -11.29 5.86
C ALA A 169 14.52 -10.09 5.80
N LYS A 170 14.36 -9.22 4.81
CA LYS A 170 15.11 -7.95 4.74
C LYS A 170 14.87 -7.10 5.99
N LYS A 171 13.61 -6.95 6.40
CA LYS A 171 13.24 -6.16 7.59
C LYS A 171 13.82 -6.73 8.88
N PHE A 172 13.79 -8.06 9.06
CA PHE A 172 14.22 -8.70 10.31
C PHE A 172 15.69 -9.15 10.31
N GLY A 173 16.46 -8.82 9.27
CA GLY A 173 17.89 -9.14 9.20
C GLY A 173 18.18 -10.64 8.94
N LEU A 174 17.26 -11.35 8.30
CA LEU A 174 17.45 -12.71 7.81
C LEU A 174 17.82 -12.68 6.32
N LYS A 175 18.51 -13.71 5.82
CA LYS A 175 18.77 -13.81 4.37
C LYS A 175 17.45 -13.86 3.60
N PRO A 176 17.21 -12.99 2.60
CA PRO A 176 15.93 -12.92 1.88
C PRO A 176 15.48 -14.25 1.29
N VAL A 177 16.41 -15.06 0.75
CA VAL A 177 16.12 -16.38 0.20
C VAL A 177 15.58 -17.36 1.27
N MET A 178 16.05 -17.26 2.52
CA MET A 178 15.53 -18.06 3.62
C MET A 178 14.08 -17.68 3.94
N GLY A 179 13.77 -16.39 4.00
CA GLY A 179 12.40 -15.92 4.20
C GLY A 179 11.47 -16.34 3.05
N MET A 180 11.95 -16.25 1.80
CA MET A 180 11.22 -16.73 0.64
C MET A 180 10.94 -18.24 0.72
N ALA A 181 11.90 -19.05 1.13
CA ALA A 181 11.74 -20.48 1.31
C ALA A 181 10.69 -20.81 2.39
N LEU A 182 10.73 -20.10 3.55
CA LEU A 182 9.75 -20.25 4.62
C LEU A 182 8.32 -19.87 4.17
N GLY A 183 8.17 -18.75 3.44
CA GLY A 183 6.89 -18.40 2.82
C GLY A 183 6.43 -19.42 1.78
N GLY A 184 7.37 -20.02 1.04
CA GLY A 184 7.10 -21.06 0.05
C GLY A 184 6.53 -22.34 0.64
N ILE A 185 6.93 -22.72 1.85
CA ILE A 185 6.38 -23.88 2.56
C ILE A 185 4.86 -23.74 2.75
N LEU A 186 4.38 -22.53 3.03
CA LEU A 186 2.95 -22.27 3.25
C LEU A 186 2.07 -22.53 2.01
N VAL A 187 2.64 -22.40 0.83
CA VAL A 187 1.93 -22.60 -0.46
C VAL A 187 2.53 -23.74 -1.29
N TYR A 188 3.22 -24.66 -0.63
CA TYR A 188 3.82 -25.78 -1.32
C TYR A 188 2.76 -26.69 -1.95
N PRO A 189 2.80 -26.97 -3.27
CA PRO A 189 1.68 -27.58 -3.99
C PRO A 189 1.19 -28.90 -3.39
N THR A 190 2.09 -29.77 -2.96
CA THR A 190 1.72 -31.07 -2.36
C THR A 190 0.97 -30.88 -1.02
N LEU A 191 1.36 -29.88 -0.19
CA LEU A 191 0.65 -29.58 1.05
C LEU A 191 -0.72 -28.96 0.75
N VAL A 192 -0.79 -28.05 -0.23
CA VAL A 192 -2.07 -27.46 -0.66
C VAL A 192 -3.01 -28.53 -1.20
N ALA A 193 -2.49 -29.53 -1.94
CA ALA A 193 -3.29 -30.62 -2.49
C ALA A 193 -3.94 -31.51 -1.42
N LEU A 194 -3.41 -31.56 -0.18
CA LEU A 194 -4.05 -32.31 0.92
C LEU A 194 -5.47 -31.78 1.22
N MET A 195 -5.70 -30.49 0.99
CA MET A 195 -7.03 -29.87 1.21
C MET A 195 -8.07 -30.24 0.13
N GLY A 196 -7.65 -30.87 -0.95
CA GLY A 196 -8.56 -31.36 -2.01
C GLY A 196 -9.32 -32.63 -1.64
N GLY A 197 -8.96 -33.29 -0.52
CA GLY A 197 -9.65 -34.43 0.05
C GLY A 197 -10.55 -34.08 1.23
N ASP A 198 -11.31 -35.08 1.73
CA ASP A 198 -12.07 -34.88 2.94
C ASP A 198 -11.16 -34.71 4.17
N PRO A 199 -11.50 -33.81 5.12
CA PRO A 199 -10.73 -33.67 6.34
C PRO A 199 -10.82 -34.94 7.19
N LEU A 200 -9.73 -35.29 7.85
CA LEU A 200 -9.71 -36.44 8.77
C LEU A 200 -10.69 -36.19 9.93
N TYR A 201 -10.75 -34.97 10.44
CA TYR A 201 -11.70 -34.47 11.43
C TYR A 201 -11.62 -32.95 11.53
N THR A 202 -12.62 -32.34 12.20
CA THR A 202 -12.68 -30.88 12.41
C THR A 202 -12.50 -30.56 13.87
N LEU A 203 -11.55 -29.73 14.20
CA LEU A 203 -11.34 -29.17 15.54
C LEU A 203 -12.20 -27.93 15.74
N GLY A 204 -12.77 -27.78 16.95
CA GLY A 204 -13.51 -26.57 17.33
C GLY A 204 -14.75 -26.29 16.48
N ALA A 205 -15.42 -27.35 15.97
CA ALA A 205 -16.60 -27.20 15.13
C ALA A 205 -17.66 -26.28 15.77
N GLY A 206 -18.23 -25.35 15.00
CA GLY A 206 -19.20 -24.36 15.44
C GLY A 206 -18.64 -23.19 16.26
N THR A 207 -17.32 -23.05 16.36
CA THR A 207 -16.65 -21.93 17.02
C THR A 207 -15.81 -21.11 16.03
N VAL A 208 -15.34 -19.92 16.44
CA VAL A 208 -14.38 -19.10 15.67
C VAL A 208 -13.03 -19.81 15.44
N PHE A 209 -12.78 -20.91 16.12
CA PHE A 209 -11.58 -21.73 16.01
C PHE A 209 -11.79 -22.96 15.13
N GLU A 210 -12.93 -23.08 14.47
CA GLU A 210 -13.21 -24.21 13.59
C GLU A 210 -12.09 -24.37 12.54
N SER A 211 -11.48 -25.55 12.51
CA SER A 211 -10.33 -25.85 11.66
C SER A 211 -10.33 -27.30 11.23
N ASN A 212 -10.22 -27.53 9.94
CA ASN A 212 -10.14 -28.87 9.37
C ASN A 212 -8.71 -29.42 9.47
N VAL A 213 -8.60 -30.68 9.87
CA VAL A 213 -7.34 -31.42 9.97
C VAL A 213 -7.21 -32.37 8.79
N TYR A 214 -6.15 -32.25 8.01
CA TYR A 214 -5.92 -33.05 6.80
C TYR A 214 -4.74 -34.01 6.91
N GLY A 215 -4.01 -33.99 8.00
CA GLY A 215 -2.85 -34.86 8.23
C GLY A 215 -2.26 -34.62 9.62
N ASP A 216 -1.09 -35.21 9.86
CA ASP A 216 -0.33 -34.98 11.06
C ASP A 216 1.18 -34.86 10.79
N ILE A 217 1.90 -34.23 11.72
CA ILE A 217 3.36 -34.24 11.78
C ILE A 217 3.74 -34.82 13.14
N PHE A 218 4.34 -36.01 13.17
CA PHE A 218 4.70 -36.73 14.40
C PHE A 218 3.51 -36.94 15.35
N GLY A 219 2.31 -37.15 14.82
CA GLY A 219 1.08 -37.31 15.61
C GLY A 219 0.45 -35.98 16.06
N ILE A 220 1.02 -34.83 15.72
CA ILE A 220 0.43 -33.52 15.98
C ILE A 220 -0.48 -33.15 14.81
N PRO A 221 -1.75 -32.80 15.04
CA PRO A 221 -2.69 -32.45 13.98
C PRO A 221 -2.18 -31.34 13.07
N LEU A 222 -2.16 -31.58 11.77
CA LEU A 222 -1.85 -30.58 10.77
C LEU A 222 -3.13 -29.90 10.30
N ILE A 223 -3.34 -28.69 10.81
CA ILE A 223 -4.42 -27.82 10.39
C ILE A 223 -3.97 -27.15 9.10
N MET A 224 -4.54 -27.61 8.00
CA MET A 224 -4.26 -27.01 6.70
C MET A 224 -5.29 -25.94 6.39
N GLN A 225 -4.80 -24.80 6.02
CA GLN A 225 -5.59 -23.68 5.53
C GLN A 225 -4.98 -23.16 4.22
N ASN A 226 -5.77 -22.47 3.43
CA ASN A 226 -5.24 -21.83 2.25
C ASN A 226 -4.44 -20.59 2.66
N TYR A 227 -3.13 -20.73 2.63
CA TYR A 227 -2.22 -19.62 2.93
C TYR A 227 -1.86 -18.79 1.67
N SER A 228 -2.34 -19.15 0.47
CA SER A 228 -2.20 -18.32 -0.73
C SER A 228 -2.76 -16.93 -0.44
N SER A 229 -2.10 -15.90 -0.92
CA SER A 229 -2.49 -14.51 -0.70
C SER A 229 -2.48 -14.04 0.77
N THR A 230 -2.00 -14.85 1.72
CA THR A 230 -1.91 -14.43 3.13
C THR A 230 -0.62 -13.66 3.43
N ILE A 231 -0.68 -12.78 4.44
CA ILE A 231 0.42 -11.90 4.81
C ILE A 231 0.99 -12.27 6.17
N LEU A 232 0.14 -12.30 7.17
CA LEU A 232 0.55 -12.40 8.57
C LEU A 232 1.33 -13.69 8.89
N PRO A 233 0.93 -14.89 8.41
CA PRO A 233 1.70 -16.10 8.64
C PRO A 233 3.16 -15.98 8.18
N ALA A 234 3.38 -15.43 6.98
CA ALA A 234 4.72 -15.26 6.42
C ALA A 234 5.56 -14.27 7.23
N ILE A 235 4.98 -13.15 7.68
CA ILE A 235 5.69 -12.17 8.52
C ILE A 235 6.13 -12.80 9.83
N PHE A 236 5.22 -13.49 10.53
CA PHE A 236 5.52 -14.04 11.85
C PHE A 236 6.49 -15.22 11.80
N ILE A 237 6.37 -16.11 10.80
CA ILE A 237 7.31 -17.22 10.65
C ILE A 237 8.73 -16.69 10.37
N VAL A 238 8.88 -15.66 9.55
CA VAL A 238 10.19 -15.06 9.25
C VAL A 238 10.74 -14.29 10.45
N TRP A 239 9.88 -13.61 11.21
CA TRP A 239 10.29 -12.96 12.45
C TRP A 239 10.83 -13.96 13.48
N ILE A 240 10.14 -15.08 13.70
CA ILE A 240 10.61 -16.18 14.56
C ILE A 240 11.92 -16.74 14.02
N ALA A 241 11.98 -17.01 12.70
CA ALA A 241 13.17 -17.55 12.05
C ALA A 241 14.40 -16.64 12.21
N SER A 242 14.22 -15.32 12.20
CA SER A 242 15.32 -14.39 12.45
C SER A 242 15.93 -14.56 13.85
N LYS A 243 15.11 -14.84 14.86
CA LYS A 243 15.55 -15.10 16.24
C LYS A 243 16.20 -16.47 16.37
N VAL A 244 15.56 -17.51 15.82
CA VAL A 244 16.08 -18.89 15.82
C VAL A 244 17.41 -18.96 15.09
N HIS A 245 17.51 -18.37 13.89
CA HIS A 245 18.75 -18.35 13.12
C HIS A 245 19.89 -17.68 13.86
N LYS A 246 19.64 -16.54 14.50
CA LYS A 246 20.62 -15.82 15.30
C LYS A 246 21.08 -16.67 16.50
N ALA A 247 20.15 -17.31 17.21
CA ALA A 247 20.46 -18.17 18.34
C ALA A 247 21.32 -19.38 17.92
N LEU A 248 20.93 -20.05 16.83
CA LEU A 248 21.67 -21.19 16.27
C LEU A 248 23.07 -20.79 15.79
N SER A 249 23.18 -19.66 15.10
CA SER A 249 24.47 -19.16 14.60
C SER A 249 25.45 -18.82 15.74
N ASN A 250 24.93 -18.39 16.89
CA ASN A 250 25.74 -18.09 18.05
C ASN A 250 26.08 -19.34 18.89
N ALA A 251 25.22 -20.36 18.88
CA ALA A 251 25.43 -21.59 19.67
C ALA A 251 26.30 -22.61 18.97
N LEU A 252 26.33 -22.62 17.64
CA LEU A 252 27.10 -23.58 16.87
C LEU A 252 28.56 -23.14 16.68
N PRO A 253 29.54 -24.09 16.70
CA PRO A 253 30.92 -23.78 16.36
C PRO A 253 31.05 -23.15 14.98
N ALA A 254 31.92 -22.14 14.83
CA ALA A 254 32.08 -21.36 13.59
C ALA A 254 32.28 -22.21 12.34
N LEU A 255 32.96 -23.35 12.45
CA LEU A 255 33.23 -24.26 11.34
C LEU A 255 31.96 -24.83 10.69
N VAL A 256 30.93 -25.08 11.49
CA VAL A 256 29.67 -25.73 11.01
C VAL A 256 28.48 -24.79 11.02
N SER A 257 28.59 -23.64 11.67
CA SER A 257 27.49 -22.69 11.90
C SER A 257 26.87 -22.22 10.57
N SER A 258 27.68 -21.87 9.59
CA SER A 258 27.19 -21.34 8.31
C SER A 258 26.26 -22.30 7.53
N PHE A 259 26.46 -23.61 7.71
CA PHE A 259 25.68 -24.66 7.06
C PHE A 259 24.53 -25.15 7.93
N PHE A 260 24.82 -25.59 9.14
CA PHE A 260 23.80 -26.17 10.03
C PHE A 260 22.78 -25.17 10.55
N SER A 261 23.13 -23.91 10.73
CA SER A 261 22.16 -22.88 11.12
C SER A 261 21.05 -22.71 10.07
N ASN A 262 21.40 -22.77 8.78
CA ASN A 262 20.42 -22.67 7.70
C ASN A 262 19.49 -23.90 7.69
N ILE A 263 20.04 -25.12 7.81
CA ILE A 263 19.24 -26.36 7.84
C ILE A 263 18.28 -26.36 9.02
N LEU A 264 18.80 -26.13 10.22
CA LEU A 264 18.00 -26.16 11.46
C LEU A 264 16.95 -25.04 11.47
N THR A 265 17.29 -23.83 10.99
CA THR A 265 16.33 -22.75 10.88
C THR A 265 15.17 -23.11 9.95
N LEU A 266 15.47 -23.65 8.75
CA LEU A 266 14.44 -24.03 7.79
C LEU A 266 13.55 -25.14 8.35
N LEU A 267 14.14 -26.18 8.94
CA LEU A 267 13.41 -27.33 9.49
C LEU A 267 12.53 -26.90 10.69
N ILE A 268 13.12 -26.29 11.70
CA ILE A 268 12.40 -25.91 12.93
C ILE A 268 11.32 -24.89 12.61
N CYS A 269 11.65 -23.83 11.87
CA CYS A 269 10.69 -22.77 11.59
C CYS A 269 9.66 -23.19 10.53
N GLY A 270 10.01 -24.11 9.63
CA GLY A 270 9.04 -24.71 8.70
C GLY A 270 7.97 -25.51 9.44
N ILE A 271 8.36 -26.37 10.37
CA ILE A 271 7.41 -27.13 11.22
C ILE A 271 6.59 -26.19 12.10
N LEU A 272 7.21 -25.23 12.78
CA LEU A 272 6.50 -24.25 13.62
C LEU A 272 5.55 -23.38 12.77
N GLY A 273 5.93 -23.04 11.55
CA GLY A 273 5.10 -22.27 10.62
C GLY A 273 3.80 -23.01 10.29
N LEU A 274 3.88 -24.30 9.99
CA LEU A 274 2.73 -25.10 9.64
C LEU A 274 1.85 -25.45 10.84
N LEU A 275 2.46 -25.84 11.98
CA LEU A 275 1.73 -26.36 13.14
C LEU A 275 1.19 -25.28 14.06
N VAL A 276 1.83 -24.09 14.12
CA VAL A 276 1.51 -23.07 15.11
C VAL A 276 1.27 -21.70 14.46
N VAL A 277 2.26 -21.16 13.78
CA VAL A 277 2.21 -19.75 13.34
C VAL A 277 1.08 -19.54 12.32
N GLY A 278 0.99 -20.41 11.33
CA GLY A 278 -0.05 -20.30 10.29
C GLY A 278 -1.46 -20.34 10.90
N PRO A 279 -1.85 -21.42 11.60
CA PRO A 279 -3.18 -21.50 12.20
C PRO A 279 -3.51 -20.36 13.17
N VAL A 280 -2.59 -20.00 14.07
CA VAL A 280 -2.81 -18.90 15.03
C VAL A 280 -3.02 -17.57 14.31
N MET A 281 -2.19 -17.25 13.31
CA MET A 281 -2.31 -16.00 12.58
C MET A 281 -3.58 -15.95 11.73
N THR A 282 -4.00 -17.06 11.16
CA THR A 282 -5.25 -17.13 10.40
C THR A 282 -6.46 -16.89 11.31
N VAL A 283 -6.50 -17.52 12.49
CA VAL A 283 -7.57 -17.27 13.48
C VAL A 283 -7.60 -15.82 13.91
N LEU A 284 -6.44 -15.24 14.23
CA LEU A 284 -6.34 -13.81 14.61
C LEU A 284 -6.84 -12.90 13.49
N SER A 285 -6.44 -13.18 12.27
CA SER A 285 -6.88 -12.45 11.09
C SER A 285 -8.39 -12.52 10.88
N ASN A 286 -8.97 -13.72 11.05
CA ASN A 286 -10.42 -13.91 10.95
C ASN A 286 -11.19 -13.13 12.03
N ILE A 287 -10.67 -13.08 13.26
CA ILE A 287 -11.28 -12.28 14.34
C ILE A 287 -11.29 -10.79 13.98
N VAL A 288 -10.17 -10.26 13.49
CA VAL A 288 -10.08 -8.84 13.08
C VAL A 288 -11.04 -8.54 11.93
N ALA A 289 -11.06 -9.40 10.91
CA ALA A 289 -11.98 -9.25 9.78
C ALA A 289 -13.44 -9.25 10.23
N GLN A 290 -13.83 -10.18 11.12
CA GLN A 290 -15.19 -10.25 11.65
C GLN A 290 -15.58 -9.00 12.43
N ILE A 291 -14.70 -8.44 13.24
CA ILE A 291 -14.96 -7.18 13.97
C ILE A 291 -15.27 -6.04 12.98
N ILE A 292 -14.47 -5.90 11.93
CA ILE A 292 -14.68 -4.87 10.92
C ILE A 292 -15.98 -5.10 10.14
N LEU A 293 -16.26 -6.35 9.76
CA LEU A 293 -17.50 -6.72 9.10
C LEU A 293 -18.72 -6.44 9.98
N MET A 294 -18.65 -6.71 11.30
CA MET A 294 -19.71 -6.34 12.24
C MET A 294 -19.98 -4.83 12.24
N LEU A 295 -18.94 -4.02 12.26
CA LEU A 295 -19.09 -2.55 12.21
C LEU A 295 -19.75 -2.09 10.91
N ILE A 296 -19.35 -2.65 9.77
CA ILE A 296 -19.93 -2.33 8.46
C ILE A 296 -21.37 -2.81 8.38
N ASN A 297 -21.65 -4.02 8.86
CA ASN A 297 -23.00 -4.61 8.84
C ASN A 297 -23.96 -3.91 9.82
N PHE A 298 -23.46 -3.30 10.89
CA PHE A 298 -24.30 -2.54 11.82
C PHE A 298 -24.93 -1.33 11.14
N GLN A 299 -24.13 -0.51 10.41
CA GLN A 299 -24.67 0.63 9.66
C GLN A 299 -23.70 1.04 8.53
N PRO A 300 -23.79 0.40 7.36
CA PRO A 300 -22.84 0.57 6.26
C PRO A 300 -22.69 2.02 5.77
N ALA A 301 -23.79 2.79 5.78
CA ALA A 301 -23.74 4.18 5.36
C ALA A 301 -22.91 5.05 6.29
N ILE A 302 -23.08 4.88 7.61
CA ILE A 302 -22.32 5.64 8.61
C ILE A 302 -20.85 5.24 8.55
N ALA A 303 -20.57 3.92 8.50
CA ALA A 303 -19.22 3.41 8.34
C ALA A 303 -18.56 3.97 7.08
N GLY A 304 -19.26 3.93 5.94
CA GLY A 304 -18.78 4.47 4.67
C GLY A 304 -18.55 5.98 4.70
N PHE A 305 -19.44 6.74 5.33
CA PHE A 305 -19.26 8.18 5.47
C PHE A 305 -18.02 8.51 6.31
N VAL A 306 -17.87 7.88 7.46
CA VAL A 306 -16.74 8.14 8.38
C VAL A 306 -15.43 7.70 7.72
N ILE A 307 -15.33 6.46 7.27
CA ILE A 307 -14.12 5.91 6.66
C ILE A 307 -13.75 6.72 5.41
N GLY A 308 -14.71 6.96 4.51
CA GLY A 308 -14.47 7.74 3.30
C GLY A 308 -14.00 9.17 3.56
N THR A 309 -14.58 9.85 4.58
CA THR A 309 -14.19 11.21 4.96
C THR A 309 -12.76 11.25 5.52
N PHE A 310 -12.42 10.35 6.41
CA PHE A 310 -11.14 10.41 7.13
C PHE A 310 -10.01 9.64 6.41
N TRP A 311 -10.30 8.88 5.37
CA TRP A 311 -9.31 8.10 4.64
C TRP A 311 -8.13 8.94 4.15
N SER A 312 -8.41 10.06 3.50
CA SER A 312 -7.35 10.94 2.98
C SER A 312 -6.48 11.53 4.09
N LEU A 313 -7.02 11.75 5.28
CA LEU A 313 -6.21 12.13 6.45
C LEU A 313 -5.30 10.98 6.88
N LEU A 314 -5.81 9.74 6.93
CA LEU A 314 -4.99 8.57 7.24
C LEU A 314 -3.86 8.41 6.21
N VAL A 315 -4.14 8.69 4.92
CA VAL A 315 -3.12 8.72 3.86
C VAL A 315 -2.08 9.79 4.13
N MET A 316 -2.49 11.01 4.49
CA MET A 316 -1.58 12.12 4.76
C MET A 316 -0.63 11.84 5.94
N PHE A 317 -1.12 11.14 6.95
CA PHE A 317 -0.33 10.74 8.12
C PHE A 317 0.39 9.39 7.96
N GLY A 318 0.21 8.71 6.83
CA GLY A 318 0.79 7.38 6.59
C GLY A 318 0.08 6.23 7.35
N LEU A 319 -1.02 6.51 8.06
CA LEU A 319 -1.72 5.55 8.91
C LEU A 319 -2.57 4.54 8.13
N HIS A 320 -2.92 4.85 6.88
CA HIS A 320 -3.70 3.98 5.99
C HIS A 320 -3.01 2.63 5.72
N TRP A 321 -1.69 2.56 5.80
CA TRP A 321 -0.91 1.33 5.61
C TRP A 321 -1.26 0.24 6.62
N GLY A 322 -1.73 0.60 7.81
CA GLY A 322 -2.20 -0.34 8.80
C GLY A 322 -3.53 -1.03 8.43
N ILE A 323 -4.33 -0.42 7.56
CA ILE A 323 -5.64 -0.93 7.14
C ILE A 323 -5.54 -1.78 5.86
N ILE A 324 -4.61 -1.44 4.97
CA ILE A 324 -4.43 -2.15 3.69
C ILE A 324 -4.27 -3.67 3.84
N PRO A 325 -3.53 -4.22 4.83
CA PRO A 325 -3.45 -5.67 5.02
C PRO A 325 -4.80 -6.36 5.23
N LEU A 326 -5.77 -5.64 5.79
CA LEU A 326 -7.12 -6.19 6.02
C LEU A 326 -7.83 -6.45 4.69
N TRP A 327 -7.67 -5.57 3.70
CA TRP A 327 -8.24 -5.78 2.36
C TRP A 327 -7.76 -7.09 1.73
N PHE A 328 -6.43 -7.34 1.82
CA PHE A 328 -5.84 -8.57 1.28
C PHE A 328 -6.35 -9.80 2.02
N LEU A 329 -6.48 -9.68 3.33
CA LEU A 329 -6.99 -10.74 4.18
C LEU A 329 -8.45 -11.07 3.83
N ASP A 330 -9.31 -10.05 3.69
CA ASP A 330 -10.72 -10.22 3.40
C ASP A 330 -10.91 -10.87 2.03
N VAL A 331 -10.21 -10.41 0.99
CA VAL A 331 -10.27 -11.02 -0.33
C VAL A 331 -9.75 -12.46 -0.31
N ALA A 332 -8.70 -12.75 0.45
CA ALA A 332 -8.17 -14.11 0.57
C ALA A 332 -9.13 -15.05 1.34
N THR A 333 -9.81 -14.52 2.35
CA THR A 333 -10.66 -15.32 3.25
C THR A 333 -12.08 -15.47 2.71
N TYR A 334 -12.68 -14.38 2.24
CA TYR A 334 -14.08 -14.30 1.84
C TYR A 334 -14.29 -14.19 0.33
N GLY A 335 -13.21 -14.03 -0.44
CA GLY A 335 -13.30 -13.77 -1.88
C GLY A 335 -13.66 -12.32 -2.23
N TYR A 336 -13.87 -11.46 -1.25
CA TYR A 336 -14.15 -10.02 -1.43
C TYR A 336 -13.79 -9.23 -0.17
N ASP A 337 -13.59 -7.91 -0.35
CA ASP A 337 -13.42 -6.95 0.74
C ASP A 337 -14.53 -5.90 0.75
N LEU A 338 -14.93 -5.46 1.95
CA LEU A 338 -15.97 -4.45 2.18
C LEU A 338 -15.43 -3.07 2.60
N ILE A 339 -14.15 -2.97 2.91
CA ILE A 339 -13.53 -1.73 3.43
C ILE A 339 -13.10 -0.83 2.27
N ASN A 340 -12.40 -1.40 1.28
CA ASN A 340 -11.86 -0.64 0.14
C ASN A 340 -12.94 0.08 -0.68
N PRO A 341 -14.15 -0.50 -0.93
CA PRO A 341 -15.22 0.23 -1.62
C PRO A 341 -15.61 1.54 -0.93
N LEU A 342 -15.52 1.61 0.41
CA LEU A 342 -15.88 2.80 1.18
C LEU A 342 -14.90 3.95 0.98
N VAL A 343 -13.66 3.66 0.57
CA VAL A 343 -12.60 4.66 0.34
C VAL A 343 -12.39 4.96 -1.15
N TYR A 344 -12.93 4.15 -2.06
CA TYR A 344 -12.82 4.34 -3.51
C TYR A 344 -13.24 5.75 -3.95
N ALA A 345 -14.34 6.24 -3.39
CA ALA A 345 -14.88 7.58 -3.68
C ALA A 345 -13.88 8.71 -3.35
N GLY A 346 -12.90 8.45 -2.45
CA GLY A 346 -11.87 9.41 -2.07
C GLY A 346 -10.97 9.80 -3.25
N GLY A 347 -10.50 8.81 -4.03
CA GLY A 347 -9.73 9.07 -5.24
C GLY A 347 -10.53 9.83 -6.31
N CYS A 348 -11.80 9.48 -6.45
CA CYS A 348 -12.71 10.19 -7.36
C CYS A 348 -12.95 11.64 -6.92
N ALA A 349 -13.18 11.89 -5.62
CA ALA A 349 -13.35 13.23 -5.08
C ALA A 349 -12.11 14.11 -5.29
N ILE A 350 -10.91 13.55 -5.03
CA ILE A 350 -9.66 14.28 -5.25
C ILE A 350 -9.49 14.64 -6.72
N ALA A 351 -9.72 13.70 -7.64
CA ALA A 351 -9.65 13.97 -9.07
C ALA A 351 -10.67 15.04 -9.50
N GLY A 352 -11.90 15.02 -8.96
CA GLY A 352 -12.94 16.04 -9.19
C GLY A 352 -12.51 17.42 -8.69
N ALA A 353 -11.99 17.50 -7.47
CA ALA A 353 -11.49 18.76 -6.89
C ALA A 353 -10.34 19.35 -7.73
N VAL A 354 -9.38 18.51 -8.14
CA VAL A 354 -8.23 18.96 -8.94
C VAL A 354 -8.70 19.40 -10.34
N LEU A 355 -9.63 18.68 -10.99
CA LEU A 355 -10.21 19.12 -12.25
C LEU A 355 -10.89 20.49 -12.11
N GLY A 356 -11.62 20.72 -11.02
CA GLY A 356 -12.21 22.02 -10.73
C GLY A 356 -11.15 23.13 -10.59
N MET A 357 -10.01 22.81 -9.99
CA MET A 357 -8.87 23.73 -9.92
C MET A 357 -8.27 24.01 -11.30
N VAL A 358 -8.06 22.98 -12.14
CA VAL A 358 -7.58 23.16 -13.54
C VAL A 358 -8.48 24.09 -14.32
N ILE A 359 -9.81 23.91 -14.23
CA ILE A 359 -10.79 24.73 -14.95
C ILE A 359 -10.78 26.19 -14.44
N ARG A 360 -10.61 26.37 -13.13
CA ARG A 360 -10.75 27.67 -12.50
C ARG A 360 -9.47 28.50 -12.48
N THR A 361 -8.31 27.86 -12.50
CA THR A 361 -7.01 28.52 -12.50
C THR A 361 -6.75 29.11 -13.90
N LYS A 362 -6.65 30.43 -13.95
CA LYS A 362 -6.38 31.17 -15.22
C LYS A 362 -4.90 31.14 -15.59
N ASP A 363 -4.02 30.89 -14.64
CA ASP A 363 -2.59 30.81 -14.81
C ASP A 363 -2.23 29.51 -15.54
N SER A 364 -1.72 29.64 -16.75
CA SER A 364 -1.32 28.49 -17.58
C SER A 364 -0.08 27.78 -17.04
N GLU A 365 0.81 28.49 -16.35
CA GLU A 365 2.03 27.91 -15.78
C GLU A 365 1.71 27.10 -14.51
N GLU A 366 0.86 27.63 -13.60
CA GLU A 366 0.37 26.88 -12.45
C GLU A 366 -0.37 25.61 -12.89
N ASN A 367 -1.19 25.69 -13.92
CA ASN A 367 -1.88 24.53 -14.47
C ASN A 367 -0.89 23.51 -15.03
N ALA A 368 0.06 23.92 -15.84
CA ALA A 368 1.04 23.02 -16.44
C ALA A 368 1.99 22.39 -15.39
N ALA A 369 2.42 23.19 -14.41
CA ALA A 369 3.40 22.73 -13.41
C ALA A 369 2.78 21.92 -12.26
N VAL A 370 1.54 22.20 -11.84
CA VAL A 370 0.97 21.63 -10.61
C VAL A 370 -0.37 20.92 -10.86
N ASN A 371 -1.38 21.63 -11.43
CA ASN A 371 -2.73 21.11 -11.40
C ASN A 371 -2.93 19.94 -12.39
N ILE A 372 -2.41 20.02 -13.62
CA ILE A 372 -2.55 18.95 -14.62
C ILE A 372 -1.77 17.69 -14.21
N PRO A 373 -0.48 17.76 -13.79
CA PRO A 373 0.22 16.59 -13.28
C PRO A 373 -0.47 15.94 -12.07
N ALA A 374 -1.02 16.75 -11.15
CA ALA A 374 -1.76 16.24 -10.00
C ALA A 374 -3.08 15.59 -10.41
N LEU A 375 -3.79 16.11 -11.42
CA LEU A 375 -4.98 15.48 -11.97
C LEU A 375 -4.67 14.12 -12.58
N VAL A 376 -3.66 14.06 -13.44
CA VAL A 376 -3.23 12.80 -14.07
C VAL A 376 -2.87 11.78 -13.00
N SER A 377 -2.05 12.14 -12.01
CA SER A 377 -1.65 11.22 -10.94
C SER A 377 -2.87 10.73 -10.12
N SER A 378 -3.84 11.59 -9.83
CA SER A 378 -5.05 11.22 -9.09
C SER A 378 -5.93 10.25 -9.87
N ILE A 379 -6.05 10.40 -11.20
CA ILE A 379 -6.78 9.45 -12.05
C ILE A 379 -6.17 8.04 -11.96
N PHE A 380 -4.85 7.95 -11.84
CA PHE A 380 -4.13 6.69 -11.64
C PHE A 380 -4.00 6.27 -10.17
N GLY A 381 -4.63 7.00 -9.25
CA GLY A 381 -4.70 6.64 -7.83
C GLY A 381 -3.53 7.10 -6.97
N VAL A 382 -2.60 7.89 -7.51
CA VAL A 382 -1.53 8.55 -6.74
C VAL A 382 -2.02 9.92 -6.32
N ASN A 383 -2.56 10.01 -5.10
CA ASN A 383 -3.27 11.19 -4.63
C ASN A 383 -2.39 12.22 -3.89
N GLU A 384 -1.18 11.83 -3.49
CA GLU A 384 -0.27 12.65 -2.68
C GLU A 384 0.07 14.00 -3.34
N PRO A 385 0.36 14.10 -4.64
CA PRO A 385 0.60 15.40 -5.28
C PRO A 385 -0.58 16.35 -5.16
N ALA A 386 -1.80 15.83 -5.36
CA ALA A 386 -3.02 16.61 -5.23
C ALA A 386 -3.29 17.03 -3.77
N LEU A 387 -3.11 16.12 -2.83
CA LEU A 387 -3.29 16.39 -1.41
C LEU A 387 -2.36 17.49 -0.93
N TYR A 388 -1.05 17.37 -1.19
CA TYR A 388 -0.07 18.31 -0.63
C TYR A 388 0.06 19.62 -1.40
N ALA A 389 0.01 19.59 -2.74
CA ALA A 389 0.20 20.81 -3.52
C ALA A 389 -1.09 21.62 -3.69
N ILE A 390 -2.26 20.99 -3.68
CA ILE A 390 -3.53 21.66 -3.98
C ILE A 390 -4.45 21.75 -2.77
N LEU A 391 -4.73 20.63 -2.10
CA LEU A 391 -5.77 20.58 -1.07
C LEU A 391 -5.30 21.11 0.29
N VAL A 392 -4.13 20.69 0.78
CA VAL A 392 -3.60 21.12 2.08
C VAL A 392 -3.47 22.65 2.20
N PRO A 393 -2.97 23.38 1.18
CA PRO A 393 -2.93 24.85 1.21
C PRO A 393 -4.32 25.51 1.20
N ARG A 394 -5.37 24.75 0.83
CA ARG A 394 -6.76 25.21 0.68
C ARG A 394 -7.67 24.43 1.62
N LYS A 395 -7.52 24.63 2.93
CA LYS A 395 -8.22 23.83 3.97
C LYS A 395 -9.72 23.67 3.76
N ARG A 396 -10.40 24.73 3.29
CA ARG A 396 -11.85 24.66 3.01
C ARG A 396 -12.15 23.69 1.87
N LEU A 397 -11.38 23.75 0.78
CA LEU A 397 -11.52 22.82 -0.33
C LEU A 397 -11.15 21.40 0.10
N MET A 398 -10.10 21.25 0.89
CA MET A 398 -9.67 19.97 1.44
C MET A 398 -10.82 19.27 2.20
N TRP A 399 -11.43 19.97 3.16
CA TRP A 399 -12.54 19.39 3.93
C TRP A 399 -13.78 19.14 3.07
N ALA A 400 -14.10 20.02 2.12
CA ALA A 400 -15.19 19.79 1.19
C ALA A 400 -14.95 18.53 0.33
N THR A 401 -13.71 18.32 -0.13
CA THR A 401 -13.31 17.13 -0.87
C THR A 401 -13.43 15.87 0.00
N PHE A 402 -12.98 15.92 1.25
CA PHE A 402 -13.07 14.79 2.17
C PHE A 402 -14.51 14.43 2.52
N ILE A 403 -15.37 15.43 2.74
CA ILE A 403 -16.81 15.20 2.97
C ILE A 403 -17.46 14.61 1.70
N SER A 404 -17.07 15.08 0.51
CA SER A 404 -17.56 14.52 -0.76
C SER A 404 -17.18 13.04 -0.88
N ALA A 405 -15.95 12.67 -0.47
CA ALA A 405 -15.52 11.29 -0.38
C ALA A 405 -16.35 10.47 0.62
N GLY A 406 -16.68 11.07 1.78
CA GLY A 406 -17.55 10.45 2.77
C GLY A 406 -18.98 10.18 2.25
N VAL A 407 -19.56 11.14 1.51
CA VAL A 407 -20.87 10.94 0.88
C VAL A 407 -20.81 9.77 -0.12
N GLY A 408 -19.78 9.71 -0.95
CA GLY A 408 -19.57 8.59 -1.85
C GLY A 408 -19.39 7.26 -1.09
N GLY A 409 -18.57 7.25 -0.03
CA GLY A 409 -18.40 6.08 0.83
C GLY A 409 -19.70 5.60 1.46
N ALA A 410 -20.57 6.53 1.91
CA ALA A 410 -21.89 6.19 2.41
C ALA A 410 -22.76 5.49 1.35
N ILE A 411 -22.73 5.98 0.11
CA ILE A 411 -23.48 5.37 -1.01
C ILE A 411 -22.94 3.97 -1.31
N ALA A 412 -21.60 3.81 -1.38
CA ALA A 412 -20.96 2.51 -1.60
C ALA A 412 -21.34 1.50 -0.51
N GLY A 413 -21.33 1.96 0.76
CA GLY A 413 -21.73 1.13 1.89
C GLY A 413 -23.20 0.74 1.86
N LEU A 414 -24.12 1.68 1.57
CA LEU A 414 -25.55 1.42 1.47
C LEU A 414 -25.90 0.42 0.37
N MET A 415 -25.20 0.49 -0.76
CA MET A 415 -25.47 -0.39 -1.90
C MET A 415 -24.68 -1.71 -1.86
N GLY A 416 -23.90 -1.93 -0.80
CA GLY A 416 -23.17 -3.18 -0.58
C GLY A 416 -22.05 -3.42 -1.60
N ALA A 417 -21.35 -2.36 -1.99
CA ALA A 417 -20.21 -2.47 -2.89
C ALA A 417 -19.10 -3.37 -2.31
N LYS A 418 -18.47 -4.17 -3.17
CA LYS A 418 -17.43 -5.14 -2.81
C LYS A 418 -16.23 -5.04 -3.73
N LEU A 419 -15.03 -5.20 -3.18
CA LEU A 419 -13.79 -5.36 -3.94
C LEU A 419 -13.54 -6.86 -4.16
N TYR A 420 -13.36 -7.28 -5.41
CA TYR A 420 -13.10 -8.69 -5.75
C TYR A 420 -11.68 -8.94 -6.26
N ALA A 421 -11.01 -7.91 -6.72
CA ALA A 421 -9.63 -7.99 -7.20
C ALA A 421 -8.88 -6.70 -6.85
N PHE A 422 -7.56 -6.78 -6.70
CA PHE A 422 -6.74 -5.59 -6.47
C PHE A 422 -6.33 -4.98 -7.80
N GLY A 423 -6.57 -3.69 -7.96
CA GLY A 423 -6.27 -2.94 -9.17
C GLY A 423 -5.73 -1.55 -8.88
N ALA A 424 -5.83 -0.68 -9.87
CA ALA A 424 -5.50 0.72 -9.71
C ALA A 424 -6.40 1.37 -8.64
N SER A 425 -5.85 2.27 -7.86
CA SER A 425 -6.61 3.15 -6.99
C SER A 425 -7.21 4.31 -7.82
N GLY A 426 -8.15 5.06 -7.23
CA GLY A 426 -8.77 6.20 -7.89
C GLY A 426 -9.81 5.82 -8.97
N PRO A 427 -10.21 6.78 -9.84
CA PRO A 427 -11.27 6.58 -10.82
C PRO A 427 -11.10 5.35 -11.72
N LEU A 428 -9.88 5.01 -12.12
CA LEU A 428 -9.61 3.86 -13.00
C LEU A 428 -9.67 2.50 -12.28
N GLY A 429 -9.81 2.49 -10.96
CA GLY A 429 -9.89 1.28 -10.16
C GLY A 429 -11.25 0.54 -10.23
N PHE A 430 -12.29 1.14 -10.82
CA PHE A 430 -13.65 0.59 -10.82
C PHE A 430 -13.77 -0.87 -11.31
N PRO A 431 -12.95 -1.38 -12.27
CA PRO A 431 -13.09 -2.77 -12.70
C PRO A 431 -12.81 -3.80 -11.60
N SER A 432 -12.05 -3.42 -10.57
CA SER A 432 -11.71 -4.28 -9.42
C SER A 432 -12.93 -4.68 -8.58
N PHE A 433 -14.02 -3.96 -8.73
CA PHE A 433 -15.25 -4.13 -7.96
C PHE A 433 -16.36 -4.88 -8.73
N ILE A 434 -16.06 -5.34 -9.95
CA ILE A 434 -16.99 -6.15 -10.73
C ILE A 434 -17.08 -7.53 -10.09
N ASN A 435 -18.31 -7.91 -9.72
CA ASN A 435 -18.58 -9.25 -9.20
C ASN A 435 -18.26 -10.30 -10.27
N PRO A 436 -17.50 -11.37 -9.94
CA PRO A 436 -17.24 -12.47 -10.89
C PRO A 436 -18.52 -13.13 -11.45
N ALA A 437 -19.66 -12.99 -10.79
CA ALA A 437 -20.94 -13.49 -11.24
C ALA A 437 -21.68 -12.53 -12.21
N GLY A 438 -21.20 -11.29 -12.38
CA GLY A 438 -21.80 -10.27 -13.24
C GLY A 438 -21.97 -8.92 -12.55
N ILE A 439 -22.57 -7.96 -13.23
CA ILE A 439 -22.86 -6.63 -12.68
C ILE A 439 -23.98 -6.74 -11.65
N ASP A 440 -23.71 -6.31 -10.42
CA ASP A 440 -24.66 -6.30 -9.31
C ASP A 440 -24.95 -4.87 -8.80
N THR A 441 -25.85 -4.77 -7.82
CA THR A 441 -26.22 -3.48 -7.20
C THR A 441 -25.05 -2.83 -6.48
N GLY A 442 -24.13 -3.62 -5.94
CA GLY A 442 -22.92 -3.13 -5.29
C GLY A 442 -21.98 -2.41 -6.24
N PHE A 443 -21.77 -2.99 -7.43
CA PHE A 443 -20.96 -2.35 -8.47
C PHE A 443 -21.63 -1.06 -9.00
N ILE A 444 -22.95 -1.08 -9.22
CA ILE A 444 -23.70 0.12 -9.62
C ILE A 444 -23.57 1.19 -8.54
N GLY A 445 -23.70 0.81 -7.28
CA GLY A 445 -23.51 1.69 -6.13
C GLY A 445 -22.13 2.31 -6.06
N LEU A 446 -21.09 1.53 -6.35
CA LEU A 446 -19.72 2.02 -6.42
C LEU A 446 -19.55 3.08 -7.52
N VAL A 447 -20.08 2.84 -8.71
CA VAL A 447 -20.00 3.80 -9.81
C VAL A 447 -20.73 5.09 -9.43
N ILE A 448 -21.95 4.99 -8.88
CA ILE A 448 -22.70 6.14 -8.38
C ILE A 448 -21.90 6.87 -7.30
N SER A 449 -21.29 6.16 -6.36
CA SER A 449 -20.47 6.73 -5.28
C SER A 449 -19.31 7.56 -5.81
N GLY A 450 -18.58 7.00 -6.78
CA GLY A 450 -17.47 7.68 -7.44
C GLY A 450 -17.89 8.93 -8.20
N VAL A 451 -18.96 8.83 -9.00
CA VAL A 451 -19.50 9.96 -9.75
C VAL A 451 -20.00 11.06 -8.83
N VAL A 452 -20.78 10.71 -7.80
CA VAL A 452 -21.29 11.69 -6.83
C VAL A 452 -20.14 12.40 -6.09
N ALA A 453 -19.17 11.66 -5.60
CA ALA A 453 -18.03 12.23 -4.92
C ALA A 453 -17.19 13.14 -5.83
N PHE A 454 -16.96 12.71 -7.07
CA PHE A 454 -16.28 13.51 -8.09
C PHE A 454 -17.00 14.82 -8.37
N VAL A 455 -18.30 14.77 -8.64
CA VAL A 455 -19.11 15.95 -8.98
C VAL A 455 -19.21 16.90 -7.79
N LEU A 456 -19.45 16.41 -6.58
CA LEU A 456 -19.52 17.24 -5.38
C LEU A 456 -18.18 17.97 -5.13
N ALA A 457 -17.08 17.28 -5.26
CA ALA A 457 -15.75 17.88 -5.08
C ALA A 457 -15.38 18.85 -6.22
N LEU A 458 -15.77 18.54 -7.47
CA LEU A 458 -15.64 19.46 -8.61
C LEU A 458 -16.41 20.76 -8.36
N VAL A 459 -17.69 20.67 -7.96
CA VAL A 459 -18.52 21.83 -7.63
C VAL A 459 -17.93 22.61 -6.48
N ALA A 460 -17.47 21.93 -5.42
CA ALA A 460 -16.79 22.57 -4.30
C ALA A 460 -15.55 23.37 -4.77
N ALA A 461 -14.73 22.79 -5.65
CA ALA A 461 -13.57 23.49 -6.20
C ALA A 461 -13.98 24.70 -7.08
N MET A 462 -15.05 24.56 -7.85
CA MET A 462 -15.58 25.66 -8.66
C MET A 462 -16.13 26.79 -7.80
N VAL A 463 -16.64 26.53 -6.61
CA VAL A 463 -17.24 27.56 -5.72
C VAL A 463 -16.19 28.17 -4.79
N ILE A 464 -15.35 27.37 -4.12
CA ILE A 464 -14.47 27.79 -3.04
C ILE A 464 -12.97 27.69 -3.35
N GLY A 465 -12.60 27.03 -4.45
CA GLY A 465 -11.21 26.60 -4.72
C GLY A 465 -10.16 27.72 -4.83
N THR A 466 -10.54 28.96 -5.14
CA THR A 466 -9.58 30.06 -5.36
C THR A 466 -9.24 30.87 -4.11
N ARG A 467 -9.95 30.68 -2.99
CA ARG A 467 -9.63 31.38 -1.75
C ARG A 467 -8.48 30.63 -1.04
N LYS A 468 -7.29 31.20 -1.10
CA LYS A 468 -6.17 30.81 -0.22
C LYS A 468 -6.60 31.20 1.19
N ASP A 469 -6.61 30.26 2.14
CA ASP A 469 -6.96 30.58 3.53
C ASP A 469 -5.90 31.52 4.10
N GLU A 470 -6.34 32.62 4.74
CA GLU A 470 -5.48 33.58 5.40
C GLU A 470 -4.70 32.87 6.51
N GLY A 471 -3.45 32.52 6.26
CA GLY A 471 -2.57 31.78 7.18
C GLY A 471 -1.51 30.93 6.50
N GLY A 472 -1.72 30.55 5.26
CA GLY A 472 -0.67 29.98 4.42
C GLY A 472 -0.06 31.07 3.56
N LYS A 473 1.18 31.47 3.82
CA LYS A 473 1.95 32.27 2.84
C LYS A 473 1.82 31.55 1.50
N ALA A 474 1.26 32.23 0.53
CA ALA A 474 1.23 31.76 -0.85
C ALA A 474 2.62 31.23 -1.21
N LEU A 475 2.70 30.01 -1.75
CA LEU A 475 3.86 29.65 -2.56
C LEU A 475 3.85 30.64 -3.72
N ASN A 476 4.58 31.74 -3.57
CA ASN A 476 4.92 32.60 -4.70
C ASN A 476 5.92 31.83 -5.54
N ILE A 477 5.44 31.06 -6.48
CA ILE A 477 6.22 30.62 -7.62
C ILE A 477 6.24 31.83 -8.55
N SER A 478 7.06 32.82 -8.23
CA SER A 478 7.47 33.83 -9.21
C SER A 478 8.45 33.10 -10.12
N VAL A 479 8.04 32.89 -11.34
CA VAL A 479 8.90 32.46 -12.44
C VAL A 479 9.39 33.76 -13.07
N ASP A 480 10.57 34.19 -12.69
CA ASP A 480 11.43 35.08 -13.50
C ASP A 480 12.50 34.26 -14.21
#